data_817f7fd2f96e7fbf66cd0ccc7f52bb9b
#
_entry.id   817f7fd2f96e7fbf66cd0ccc7f52bb9b
#
_cell.length_a   1.000
_cell.length_b   1.000
_cell.length_c   1.000
_cell.angle_alpha   90.00
_cell.angle_beta   90.00
_cell.angle_gamma   90.00
#
_symmetry.space_group_name_H-M   'P 1'
#
loop_
_entity.id
_entity.type
_entity.pdbx_description
1 polymer ?
#
loop_
_entity_poly.entity_id
_entity_poly.type
_entity_poly.pdbx_seq_one_letter_code
_entity_poly.pdbx_strand_id
1 'polypeptide(L)'
;MKVTVLDSIDAIERDEWDALVGTEYPFLRHAFLSLAENTGSVSPDAGWTPRHLVLRQDGRLRAALPLYEKNHSWGEFVFDWAWANAYNQAGFDYYPKLVSAVPFTPAPSARLLRARADDTDAAEILIAAATELAVDTDCSSLHVLFPDENDVPLLEDAGLILRKDCQFHWHNRGYETFDVFLATFTSAKRKKAKRDRRRVAENGISFRRVRGSDFDGDTWSMVYALIARTFMMRGSLPYFNQAFFEGLGRELPDNILAIIAEQDDQPIAAAVFFESDTALYGRYWGSDGHYDALHFETCYYQGIDYCIETGKQRFEPGTQGEHKVARGFVPATTWSAHWLAHPEFANAIERYLDEEGRHIDRYMDAVDAHTPYKAGEDET
;
A
#
# COMPACT_ATOMS: atom_id res chain seq x y z
N MET A 1 3.30 -32.82 3.55
CA MET A 1 3.06 -31.37 3.58
C MET A 1 2.39 -30.99 4.87
N LYS A 2 2.73 -29.81 5.46
CA LYS A 2 2.14 -29.33 6.71
C LYS A 2 1.96 -27.82 6.62
N VAL A 3 0.75 -27.32 6.90
CA VAL A 3 0.48 -25.93 7.16
C VAL A 3 0.63 -25.68 8.67
N THR A 4 1.22 -24.55 9.05
CA THR A 4 1.38 -24.14 10.44
C THR A 4 0.99 -22.67 10.55
N VAL A 5 0.27 -22.32 11.61
CA VAL A 5 -0.04 -20.94 11.99
C VAL A 5 1.09 -20.40 12.85
N LEU A 6 1.57 -19.20 12.53
CA LEU A 6 2.57 -18.46 13.32
C LEU A 6 1.91 -17.26 13.98
N ASP A 7 2.12 -17.08 15.26
CA ASP A 7 1.60 -15.97 16.06
C ASP A 7 2.53 -14.73 16.04
N SER A 8 3.61 -14.79 15.30
CA SER A 8 4.54 -13.70 15.03
C SER A 8 5.38 -14.05 13.81
N ILE A 9 5.78 -13.03 13.05
CA ILE A 9 6.72 -13.21 11.93
C ILE A 9 8.10 -13.67 12.43
N ASP A 10 8.49 -13.32 13.65
CA ASP A 10 9.76 -13.74 14.25
C ASP A 10 9.83 -15.25 14.59
N ALA A 11 8.72 -15.98 14.41
CA ALA A 11 8.70 -17.45 14.52
C ALA A 11 9.27 -18.16 13.27
N ILE A 12 9.66 -17.42 12.25
CA ILE A 12 10.32 -17.94 11.04
C ILE A 12 11.62 -17.17 10.78
N GLU A 13 12.64 -17.88 10.27
CA GLU A 13 13.93 -17.25 9.93
C GLU A 13 13.77 -16.21 8.80
N ARG A 14 14.40 -15.05 8.97
CA ARG A 14 14.33 -13.93 8.03
C ARG A 14 14.69 -14.33 6.59
N ASP A 15 15.80 -15.04 6.42
CA ASP A 15 16.27 -15.42 5.09
C ASP A 15 15.32 -16.40 4.39
N GLU A 16 14.66 -17.26 5.18
CA GLU A 16 13.68 -18.23 4.66
C GLU A 16 12.41 -17.54 4.17
N TRP A 17 11.90 -16.57 4.94
CA TRP A 17 10.75 -15.75 4.56
C TRP A 17 11.09 -14.83 3.37
N ASP A 18 12.18 -14.10 3.46
CA ASP A 18 12.59 -13.13 2.44
C ASP A 18 12.91 -13.80 1.09
N ALA A 19 13.28 -15.09 1.08
CA ALA A 19 13.42 -15.88 -0.15
C ALA A 19 12.10 -16.07 -0.91
N LEU A 20 10.93 -16.03 -0.24
CA LEU A 20 9.63 -16.05 -0.89
C LEU A 20 9.20 -14.66 -1.39
N VAL A 21 9.56 -13.62 -0.66
CA VAL A 21 9.15 -12.23 -0.95
C VAL A 21 9.94 -11.62 -2.10
N GLY A 22 11.24 -11.96 -2.21
CA GLY A 22 12.15 -11.32 -3.14
C GLY A 22 12.51 -9.88 -2.72
N THR A 23 12.99 -9.07 -3.67
CA THR A 23 13.48 -7.71 -3.44
C THR A 23 12.52 -6.61 -3.88
N GLU A 24 11.52 -6.95 -4.70
CA GLU A 24 10.67 -5.98 -5.39
C GLU A 24 9.57 -5.34 -4.52
N TYR A 25 9.32 -5.89 -3.33
CA TYR A 25 8.25 -5.39 -2.48
C TYR A 25 8.67 -5.27 -1.02
N PRO A 26 9.11 -4.07 -0.57
CA PRO A 26 9.72 -3.89 0.75
C PRO A 26 8.79 -4.15 1.93
N PHE A 27 7.50 -3.98 1.75
CA PHE A 27 6.50 -4.06 2.83
C PHE A 27 6.21 -5.48 3.32
N LEU A 28 6.55 -6.51 2.53
CA LEU A 28 6.44 -7.92 2.94
C LEU A 28 7.76 -8.51 3.44
N ARG A 29 8.87 -7.75 3.37
CA ARG A 29 10.13 -8.19 3.95
C ARG A 29 9.95 -8.52 5.43
N HIS A 30 10.59 -9.59 5.88
CA HIS A 30 10.55 -10.01 7.28
C HIS A 30 10.81 -8.83 8.23
N ALA A 31 11.83 -8.03 7.96
CA ALA A 31 12.19 -6.89 8.78
C ALA A 31 11.06 -5.83 8.90
N PHE A 32 10.29 -5.58 7.83
CA PHE A 32 9.15 -4.66 7.91
C PHE A 32 8.05 -5.18 8.82
N LEU A 33 7.66 -6.45 8.65
CA LEU A 33 6.61 -7.08 9.45
C LEU A 33 7.05 -7.23 10.91
N SER A 34 8.29 -7.66 11.14
CA SER A 34 8.88 -7.78 12.49
C SER A 34 8.92 -6.43 13.23
N LEU A 35 9.33 -5.35 12.55
CA LEU A 35 9.28 -4.01 13.14
C LEU A 35 7.85 -3.58 13.46
N ALA A 36 6.89 -3.86 12.58
CA ALA A 36 5.49 -3.51 12.81
C ALA A 36 4.93 -4.22 14.06
N GLU A 37 5.25 -5.51 14.25
CA GLU A 37 4.85 -6.32 15.38
C GLU A 37 5.60 -5.91 16.67
N ASN A 38 6.93 -5.87 16.64
CA ASN A 38 7.77 -5.63 17.81
C ASN A 38 7.68 -4.22 18.39
N THR A 39 7.33 -3.22 17.56
CA THR A 39 7.07 -1.87 18.05
C THR A 39 5.65 -1.66 18.57
N GLY A 40 4.80 -2.69 18.50
CA GLY A 40 3.42 -2.66 18.96
C GLY A 40 2.46 -1.91 18.04
N SER A 41 2.93 -1.45 16.86
CA SER A 41 2.05 -0.83 15.86
C SER A 41 1.07 -1.85 15.27
N VAL A 42 1.50 -3.10 15.18
CA VAL A 42 0.71 -4.29 14.85
C VAL A 42 0.70 -5.21 16.06
N SER A 43 -0.41 -5.27 16.78
CA SER A 43 -0.56 -6.03 18.00
C SER A 43 -2.04 -6.32 18.28
N PRO A 44 -2.38 -7.25 19.16
CA PRO A 44 -3.77 -7.47 19.59
C PRO A 44 -4.44 -6.19 20.12
N ASP A 45 -3.71 -5.35 20.86
CA ASP A 45 -4.21 -4.07 21.38
C ASP A 45 -4.50 -3.05 20.26
N ALA A 46 -3.74 -3.11 19.16
CA ALA A 46 -3.98 -2.32 17.94
C ALA A 46 -5.01 -2.98 17.00
N GLY A 47 -5.61 -4.09 17.41
CA GLY A 47 -6.60 -4.86 16.65
C GLY A 47 -6.04 -5.63 15.46
N TRP A 48 -4.76 -5.96 15.50
CA TRP A 48 -4.05 -6.79 14.51
C TRP A 48 -3.33 -7.92 15.23
N THR A 49 -3.89 -9.14 15.24
CA THR A 49 -3.27 -10.31 15.85
C THR A 49 -2.65 -11.18 14.76
N PRO A 50 -1.32 -11.36 14.71
CA PRO A 50 -0.68 -12.18 13.68
C PRO A 50 -1.17 -13.63 13.71
N ARG A 51 -1.42 -14.19 12.53
CA ARG A 51 -1.84 -15.58 12.27
C ARG A 51 -1.23 -16.09 10.97
N HIS A 52 0.05 -15.78 10.71
CA HIS A 52 0.69 -16.09 9.42
C HIS A 52 0.67 -17.58 9.14
N LEU A 53 0.31 -17.94 7.92
CA LEU A 53 0.35 -19.34 7.49
C LEU A 53 1.65 -19.63 6.76
N VAL A 54 2.27 -20.75 7.11
CA VAL A 54 3.45 -21.27 6.40
C VAL A 54 3.21 -22.71 5.97
N LEU A 55 3.45 -22.99 4.70
CA LEU A 55 3.39 -24.32 4.12
C LEU A 55 4.81 -24.87 3.98
N ARG A 56 5.09 -26.00 4.64
CA ARG A 56 6.37 -26.70 4.52
C ARG A 56 6.20 -28.05 3.84
N GLN A 57 7.17 -28.35 2.98
CA GLN A 57 7.33 -29.66 2.39
C GLN A 57 8.77 -30.15 2.63
N ASP A 58 8.91 -31.36 3.19
CA ASP A 58 10.20 -31.98 3.49
C ASP A 58 11.15 -31.05 4.30
N GLY A 59 10.55 -30.29 5.24
CA GLY A 59 11.25 -29.34 6.11
C GLY A 59 11.52 -27.97 5.48
N ARG A 60 11.34 -27.79 4.16
CA ARG A 60 11.58 -26.53 3.45
C ARG A 60 10.30 -25.70 3.36
N LEU A 61 10.43 -24.39 3.47
CA LEU A 61 9.34 -23.45 3.22
C LEU A 61 9.00 -23.47 1.73
N ARG A 62 7.73 -23.81 1.40
CA ARG A 62 7.22 -23.88 0.03
C ARG A 62 6.37 -22.64 -0.30
N ALA A 63 5.56 -22.21 0.68
CA ALA A 63 4.72 -21.04 0.52
C ALA A 63 4.35 -20.43 1.87
N ALA A 64 3.88 -19.19 1.87
CA ALA A 64 3.39 -18.49 3.05
C ALA A 64 2.28 -17.50 2.69
N LEU A 65 1.44 -17.18 3.68
CA LEU A 65 0.40 -16.17 3.60
C LEU A 65 0.52 -15.26 4.82
N PRO A 66 0.88 -13.98 4.68
CA PRO A 66 0.77 -13.02 5.76
C PRO A 66 -0.71 -12.86 6.13
N LEU A 67 -1.07 -13.14 7.37
CA LEU A 67 -2.44 -13.21 7.81
C LEU A 67 -2.56 -12.63 9.22
N TYR A 68 -3.67 -11.95 9.46
CA TYR A 68 -3.99 -11.33 10.75
C TYR A 68 -5.45 -11.58 11.11
N GLU A 69 -5.71 -11.83 12.39
CA GLU A 69 -7.06 -11.75 12.96
C GLU A 69 -7.32 -10.29 13.34
N LYS A 70 -8.48 -9.77 12.94
CA LYS A 70 -8.87 -8.37 13.09
C LYS A 70 -10.16 -8.23 13.89
N ASN A 71 -10.17 -7.30 14.84
CA ASN A 71 -11.36 -6.95 15.60
C ASN A 71 -12.00 -5.61 15.18
N HIS A 72 -11.50 -4.98 14.12
CA HIS A 72 -12.03 -3.78 13.48
C HIS A 72 -11.43 -3.62 12.07
N SER A 73 -12.00 -2.74 11.22
CA SER A 73 -11.53 -2.53 9.83
C SER A 73 -10.57 -1.34 9.67
N TRP A 74 -10.02 -0.77 10.75
CA TRP A 74 -9.06 0.32 10.63
C TRP A 74 -7.72 -0.16 10.07
N GLY A 75 -7.17 0.66 9.14
CA GLY A 75 -5.84 0.44 8.57
C GLY A 75 -5.78 -0.56 7.41
N GLU A 76 -6.93 -1.04 6.93
CA GLU A 76 -7.05 -1.98 5.82
C GLU A 76 -7.10 -1.29 4.46
N PHE A 77 -7.66 -0.08 4.39
CA PHE A 77 -7.90 0.71 3.17
C PHE A 77 -8.83 0.05 2.14
N VAL A 78 -9.49 -1.03 2.51
CA VAL A 78 -10.64 -1.61 1.82
C VAL A 78 -11.83 -1.42 2.74
N PHE A 79 -12.78 -0.54 2.33
CA PHE A 79 -13.83 -0.09 3.23
C PHE A 79 -15.03 -1.04 3.21
N ASP A 80 -15.19 -1.81 4.28
CA ASP A 80 -16.26 -2.79 4.49
C ASP A 80 -17.24 -2.41 5.61
N TRP A 81 -17.27 -1.12 5.99
CA TRP A 81 -18.15 -0.60 7.05
C TRP A 81 -19.62 -0.88 6.80
N ALA A 82 -20.04 -0.88 5.52
CA ALA A 82 -21.41 -1.21 5.13
C ALA A 82 -21.75 -2.67 5.44
N TRP A 83 -20.78 -3.58 5.27
CA TRP A 83 -20.94 -4.99 5.59
C TRP A 83 -21.04 -5.22 7.09
N ALA A 84 -20.15 -4.60 7.87
CA ALA A 84 -20.20 -4.65 9.33
C ALA A 84 -21.54 -4.13 9.88
N ASN A 85 -22.05 -3.04 9.32
CA ASN A 85 -23.37 -2.51 9.67
C ASN A 85 -24.50 -3.48 9.32
N ALA A 86 -24.46 -4.12 8.15
CA ALA A 86 -25.47 -5.09 7.73
C ALA A 86 -25.51 -6.31 8.66
N TYR A 87 -24.32 -6.84 9.05
CA TYR A 87 -24.21 -7.91 10.04
C TYR A 87 -24.85 -7.51 11.38
N ASN A 88 -24.48 -6.34 11.90
CA ASN A 88 -25.01 -5.83 13.17
C ASN A 88 -26.53 -5.64 13.12
N GLN A 89 -27.09 -5.10 12.04
CA GLN A 89 -28.53 -4.93 11.86
C GLN A 89 -29.30 -6.25 11.80
N ALA A 90 -28.65 -7.32 11.33
CA ALA A 90 -29.20 -8.66 11.29
C ALA A 90 -28.98 -9.44 12.60
N GLY A 91 -28.28 -8.86 13.59
CA GLY A 91 -27.99 -9.48 14.89
C GLY A 91 -26.82 -10.45 14.87
N PHE A 92 -25.89 -10.30 13.91
CA PHE A 92 -24.67 -11.08 13.80
C PHE A 92 -23.43 -10.23 14.12
N ASP A 93 -22.39 -10.87 14.63
CA ASP A 93 -21.08 -10.26 14.81
C ASP A 93 -20.29 -10.32 13.51
N TYR A 94 -19.73 -9.16 13.08
CA TYR A 94 -18.82 -9.08 11.94
C TYR A 94 -17.36 -9.32 12.31
N TYR A 95 -17.01 -9.05 13.54
CA TYR A 95 -15.66 -9.28 14.09
C TYR A 95 -15.69 -10.43 15.11
N PRO A 96 -14.60 -11.24 15.19
CA PRO A 96 -13.36 -11.13 14.44
C PRO A 96 -13.51 -11.56 12.98
N LYS A 97 -12.51 -11.16 12.17
CA LYS A 97 -12.34 -11.59 10.78
C LYS A 97 -10.86 -11.85 10.49
N LEU A 98 -10.55 -12.67 9.49
CA LEU A 98 -9.18 -12.86 9.01
C LEU A 98 -8.86 -11.92 7.84
N VAL A 99 -7.66 -11.34 7.85
CA VAL A 99 -7.21 -10.42 6.80
C VAL A 99 -5.78 -10.76 6.39
N SER A 100 -5.61 -11.15 5.14
CA SER A 100 -4.30 -11.21 4.49
C SER A 100 -4.01 -9.84 3.85
N ALA A 101 -3.08 -9.12 4.44
CA ALA A 101 -2.68 -7.77 4.03
C ALA A 101 -1.27 -7.45 4.53
N VAL A 102 -0.69 -6.39 4.00
CA VAL A 102 0.36 -5.66 4.71
C VAL A 102 -0.30 -4.61 5.60
N PRO A 103 -0.08 -4.61 6.91
CA PRO A 103 -0.71 -3.65 7.79
C PRO A 103 -0.46 -2.21 7.35
N PHE A 104 -1.51 -1.39 7.34
CA PHE A 104 -1.50 0.03 6.99
C PHE A 104 -0.91 0.38 5.62
N THR A 105 -0.85 -0.61 4.68
CA THR A 105 -0.14 -0.46 3.41
C THR A 105 -0.99 -0.92 2.23
N PRO A 106 -1.73 -0.01 1.58
CA PRO A 106 -2.60 -0.33 0.46
C PRO A 106 -1.82 -0.34 -0.87
N ALA A 107 -0.82 -1.20 -0.99
CA ALA A 107 -0.06 -1.40 -2.21
C ALA A 107 -0.23 -2.84 -2.71
N PRO A 108 -0.55 -3.05 -4.00
CA PRO A 108 -0.68 -4.37 -4.58
C PRO A 108 0.64 -5.14 -4.59
N SER A 109 0.57 -6.40 -4.18
CA SER A 109 1.65 -7.37 -4.36
C SER A 109 1.14 -8.79 -4.15
N ALA A 110 1.96 -9.81 -4.41
CA ALA A 110 1.64 -11.18 -4.05
C ALA A 110 1.27 -11.26 -2.56
N ARG A 111 0.15 -11.93 -2.28
CA ARG A 111 -0.26 -12.31 -0.92
C ARG A 111 -0.02 -13.79 -0.70
N LEU A 112 -0.18 -14.59 -1.75
CA LEU A 112 0.16 -16.00 -1.79
C LEU A 112 1.64 -16.15 -2.13
N LEU A 113 2.52 -15.98 -1.12
CA LEU A 113 3.96 -16.07 -1.30
C LEU A 113 4.35 -17.52 -1.63
N ARG A 114 5.04 -17.73 -2.75
CA ARG A 114 5.39 -19.06 -3.25
C ARG A 114 6.84 -19.12 -3.68
N ALA A 115 7.52 -20.21 -3.31
CA ALA A 115 8.91 -20.44 -3.73
C ALA A 115 9.05 -20.57 -5.26
N ARG A 116 7.98 -20.97 -5.94
CA ARG A 116 7.85 -20.98 -7.39
C ARG A 116 6.55 -20.30 -7.76
N ALA A 117 6.61 -19.31 -8.63
CA ALA A 117 5.43 -18.53 -9.06
C ALA A 117 4.31 -19.37 -9.68
N ASP A 118 4.66 -20.50 -10.33
CA ASP A 118 3.75 -21.44 -10.97
C ASP A 118 3.19 -22.52 -10.02
N ASP A 119 3.47 -22.45 -8.72
CA ASP A 119 3.01 -23.42 -7.73
C ASP A 119 1.57 -23.13 -7.28
N THR A 120 0.61 -23.44 -8.14
CA THR A 120 -0.84 -23.24 -7.88
C THR A 120 -1.34 -24.14 -6.75
N ASP A 121 -0.85 -25.39 -6.63
CA ASP A 121 -1.22 -26.30 -5.55
C ASP A 121 -0.90 -25.68 -4.16
N ALA A 122 0.25 -25.01 -4.05
CA ALA A 122 0.62 -24.36 -2.78
C ALA A 122 -0.30 -23.18 -2.46
N ALA A 123 -0.75 -22.43 -3.46
CA ALA A 123 -1.72 -21.35 -3.30
C ALA A 123 -3.07 -21.89 -2.82
N GLU A 124 -3.60 -22.92 -3.49
CA GLU A 124 -4.86 -23.58 -3.12
C GLU A 124 -4.83 -24.11 -1.68
N ILE A 125 -3.72 -24.74 -1.28
CA ILE A 125 -3.55 -25.25 0.10
C ILE A 125 -3.57 -24.09 1.10
N LEU A 126 -2.93 -22.95 0.82
CA LEU A 126 -2.92 -21.80 1.71
C LEU A 126 -4.30 -21.15 1.83
N ILE A 127 -5.03 -21.00 0.72
CA ILE A 127 -6.38 -20.43 0.71
C ILE A 127 -7.33 -21.32 1.51
N ALA A 128 -7.29 -22.64 1.25
CA ALA A 128 -8.09 -23.61 1.99
C ALA A 128 -7.79 -23.58 3.48
N ALA A 129 -6.51 -23.55 3.86
CA ALA A 129 -6.09 -23.49 5.28
C ALA A 129 -6.51 -22.16 5.94
N ALA A 130 -6.47 -21.04 5.23
CA ALA A 130 -6.94 -19.76 5.76
C ALA A 130 -8.46 -19.75 5.96
N THR A 131 -9.21 -20.36 5.04
CA THR A 131 -10.67 -20.52 5.16
C THR A 131 -11.03 -21.46 6.31
N GLU A 132 -10.34 -22.59 6.45
CA GLU A 132 -10.51 -23.52 7.57
C GLU A 132 -10.21 -22.82 8.91
N LEU A 133 -9.11 -22.07 8.98
CA LEU A 133 -8.76 -21.29 10.19
C LEU A 133 -9.86 -20.27 10.53
N ALA A 134 -10.45 -19.59 9.52
CA ALA A 134 -11.54 -18.66 9.76
C ALA A 134 -12.75 -19.36 10.40
N VAL A 135 -13.10 -20.55 9.92
CA VAL A 135 -14.17 -21.37 10.49
C VAL A 135 -13.85 -21.82 11.91
N ASP A 136 -12.63 -22.34 12.13
CA ASP A 136 -12.20 -22.88 13.43
C ASP A 136 -12.09 -21.81 14.54
N THR A 137 -11.88 -20.56 14.14
CA THR A 137 -11.78 -19.41 15.06
C THR A 137 -13.03 -18.54 15.12
N ASP A 138 -14.16 -19.03 14.59
CA ASP A 138 -15.43 -18.30 14.52
C ASP A 138 -15.31 -16.90 13.89
N CYS A 139 -14.39 -16.73 12.95
CA CYS A 139 -14.28 -15.49 12.18
C CYS A 139 -15.42 -15.38 11.14
N SER A 140 -16.01 -14.19 11.02
CA SER A 140 -17.11 -13.94 10.07
C SER A 140 -16.70 -14.08 8.62
N SER A 141 -15.41 -13.86 8.32
CA SER A 141 -14.91 -13.73 6.94
C SER A 141 -13.38 -13.86 6.86
N LEU A 142 -12.91 -14.11 5.66
CA LEU A 142 -11.51 -14.01 5.24
C LEU A 142 -11.42 -12.98 4.11
N HIS A 143 -10.50 -12.02 4.23
CA HIS A 143 -10.23 -11.00 3.24
C HIS A 143 -8.77 -11.07 2.78
N VAL A 144 -8.53 -11.06 1.48
CA VAL A 144 -7.21 -10.90 0.89
C VAL A 144 -7.17 -9.54 0.20
N LEU A 145 -6.40 -8.59 0.77
CA LEU A 145 -6.41 -7.20 0.36
C LEU A 145 -5.21 -6.86 -0.51
N PHE A 146 -5.47 -6.18 -1.62
CA PHE A 146 -4.45 -5.78 -2.60
C PHE A 146 -3.57 -6.94 -3.10
N PRO A 147 -4.16 -8.10 -3.47
CA PRO A 147 -3.41 -9.13 -4.18
C PRO A 147 -2.92 -8.57 -5.52
N ASP A 148 -1.81 -9.09 -6.03
CA ASP A 148 -1.37 -8.81 -7.39
C ASP A 148 -2.21 -9.56 -8.44
N GLU A 149 -1.99 -9.22 -9.70
CA GLU A 149 -2.72 -9.81 -10.83
C GLU A 149 -2.53 -11.32 -10.97
N ASN A 150 -1.45 -11.91 -10.44
CA ASN A 150 -1.19 -13.33 -10.49
C ASN A 150 -1.96 -14.10 -9.41
N ASP A 151 -2.26 -13.46 -8.29
CA ASP A 151 -3.03 -14.07 -7.20
C ASP A 151 -4.54 -13.99 -7.44
N VAL A 152 -5.03 -12.96 -8.16
CA VAL A 152 -6.47 -12.72 -8.38
C VAL A 152 -7.17 -13.93 -8.97
N PRO A 153 -6.71 -14.59 -10.07
CA PRO A 153 -7.36 -15.76 -10.61
C PRO A 153 -7.40 -16.94 -9.63
N LEU A 154 -6.33 -17.13 -8.84
CA LEU A 154 -6.26 -18.24 -7.88
C LEU A 154 -7.25 -18.06 -6.73
N LEU A 155 -7.47 -16.80 -6.30
CA LEU A 155 -8.47 -16.47 -5.28
C LEU A 155 -9.90 -16.65 -5.81
N GLU A 156 -10.16 -16.25 -7.05
CA GLU A 156 -11.45 -16.44 -7.73
C GLU A 156 -11.76 -17.92 -7.93
N ASP A 157 -10.81 -18.70 -8.46
CA ASP A 157 -10.95 -20.15 -8.66
C ASP A 157 -11.19 -20.90 -7.34
N ALA A 158 -10.66 -20.38 -6.23
CA ALA A 158 -10.92 -20.90 -4.89
C ALA A 158 -12.28 -20.47 -4.30
N GLY A 159 -13.09 -19.70 -5.06
CA GLY A 159 -14.44 -19.30 -4.70
C GLY A 159 -14.52 -18.03 -3.81
N LEU A 160 -13.48 -17.23 -3.75
CA LEU A 160 -13.56 -15.91 -3.10
C LEU A 160 -14.22 -14.91 -4.05
N ILE A 161 -15.05 -14.04 -3.48
CA ILE A 161 -15.74 -12.97 -4.20
C ILE A 161 -14.75 -11.82 -4.44
N LEU A 162 -14.55 -11.45 -5.69
CA LEU A 162 -13.64 -10.36 -6.04
C LEU A 162 -14.31 -9.00 -5.91
N ARG A 163 -13.57 -8.02 -5.37
CA ARG A 163 -13.94 -6.61 -5.34
C ARG A 163 -12.89 -5.78 -6.06
N LYS A 164 -13.34 -4.95 -6.98
CA LYS A 164 -12.52 -4.01 -7.75
C LYS A 164 -12.56 -2.63 -7.10
N ASP A 165 -11.40 -1.94 -7.08
CA ASP A 165 -11.28 -0.54 -6.72
C ASP A 165 -10.25 0.17 -7.62
N CYS A 166 -10.12 1.48 -7.50
CA CYS A 166 -9.24 2.31 -8.32
C CYS A 166 -8.22 3.05 -7.47
N GLN A 167 -6.96 2.92 -7.86
CA GLN A 167 -5.86 3.79 -7.41
C GLN A 167 -5.32 4.59 -8.59
N PHE A 168 -4.29 5.40 -8.35
CA PHE A 168 -3.64 6.22 -9.37
C PHE A 168 -2.15 5.99 -9.34
N HIS A 169 -1.59 5.45 -10.43
CA HIS A 169 -0.18 5.15 -10.56
C HIS A 169 0.46 6.02 -11.66
N TRP A 170 1.72 6.35 -11.51
CA TRP A 170 2.51 6.96 -12.56
C TRP A 170 3.48 5.91 -13.12
N HIS A 171 3.64 5.92 -14.44
CA HIS A 171 4.53 5.01 -15.16
C HIS A 171 5.61 5.79 -15.90
N ASN A 172 6.85 5.37 -15.73
CA ASN A 172 7.98 5.89 -16.48
C ASN A 172 8.00 5.26 -17.88
N ARG A 173 7.76 6.08 -18.88
CA ARG A 173 7.80 5.67 -20.29
C ARG A 173 9.16 5.96 -20.94
N GLY A 174 10.24 5.89 -20.16
CA GLY A 174 11.58 6.19 -20.62
C GLY A 174 11.88 7.69 -20.71
N TYR A 175 11.27 8.49 -19.86
CA TYR A 175 11.54 9.92 -19.81
C TYR A 175 12.99 10.19 -19.36
N GLU A 176 13.72 10.99 -20.13
CA GLU A 176 15.09 11.38 -19.80
C GLU A 176 15.14 12.48 -18.73
N THR A 177 14.14 13.36 -18.71
CA THR A 177 14.03 14.46 -17.76
C THR A 177 12.59 14.76 -17.42
N PHE A 178 12.37 15.47 -16.29
CA PHE A 178 11.05 15.95 -15.91
C PHE A 178 10.43 16.90 -16.96
N ASP A 179 11.24 17.70 -17.68
CA ASP A 179 10.75 18.55 -18.75
C ASP A 179 10.28 17.75 -19.98
N VAL A 180 10.94 16.63 -20.31
CA VAL A 180 10.48 15.68 -21.34
C VAL A 180 9.16 15.05 -20.92
N PHE A 181 9.04 14.62 -19.66
CA PHE A 181 7.76 14.15 -19.13
C PHE A 181 6.65 15.22 -19.25
N LEU A 182 6.91 16.47 -18.84
CA LEU A 182 5.93 17.54 -18.98
C LEU A 182 5.63 17.90 -20.43
N ALA A 183 6.51 17.61 -21.39
CA ALA A 183 6.26 17.85 -22.80
C ALA A 183 5.15 16.96 -23.38
N THR A 184 4.84 15.81 -22.75
CA THR A 184 3.71 14.95 -23.09
C THR A 184 2.35 15.57 -22.72
N PHE A 185 2.33 16.54 -21.79
CA PHE A 185 1.11 17.19 -21.34
C PHE A 185 0.55 18.19 -22.35
N THR A 186 -0.76 18.38 -22.34
CA THR A 186 -1.42 19.51 -22.97
C THR A 186 -0.85 20.84 -22.45
N SER A 187 -0.84 21.87 -23.28
CA SER A 187 -0.24 23.17 -22.95
C SER A 187 -0.76 23.76 -21.62
N ALA A 188 -2.06 23.65 -21.37
CA ALA A 188 -2.69 24.18 -20.15
C ALA A 188 -2.21 23.44 -18.90
N LYS A 189 -2.19 22.10 -18.93
CA LYS A 189 -1.77 21.25 -17.81
C LYS A 189 -0.27 21.40 -17.51
N ARG A 190 0.57 21.43 -18.58
CA ARG A 190 2.00 21.71 -18.45
C ARG A 190 2.29 23.06 -17.81
N LYS A 191 1.58 24.13 -18.24
CA LYS A 191 1.73 25.46 -17.62
C LYS A 191 1.34 25.45 -16.14
N LYS A 192 0.30 24.70 -15.77
CA LYS A 192 -0.11 24.57 -14.36
C LYS A 192 0.97 23.88 -13.53
N ALA A 193 1.50 22.74 -13.97
CA ALA A 193 2.56 22.02 -13.26
C ALA A 193 3.81 22.90 -13.08
N LYS A 194 4.28 23.55 -14.16
CA LYS A 194 5.42 24.49 -14.07
C LYS A 194 5.16 25.67 -13.12
N ARG A 195 3.93 26.18 -13.07
CA ARG A 195 3.56 27.26 -12.14
C ARG A 195 3.56 26.79 -10.69
N ASP A 196 3.04 25.58 -10.42
CA ASP A 196 3.01 25.01 -9.06
C ASP A 196 4.46 24.85 -8.52
N ARG A 197 5.36 24.25 -9.32
CA ARG A 197 6.79 24.11 -8.97
C ARG A 197 7.48 25.46 -8.77
N ARG A 198 7.25 26.41 -9.68
CA ARG A 198 7.85 27.75 -9.58
C ARG A 198 7.41 28.49 -8.32
N ARG A 199 6.14 28.43 -7.93
CA ARG A 199 5.64 29.06 -6.68
C ARG A 199 6.36 28.56 -5.44
N VAL A 200 6.60 27.24 -5.36
CA VAL A 200 7.36 26.68 -4.25
C VAL A 200 8.79 27.22 -4.22
N ALA A 201 9.45 27.26 -5.38
CA ALA A 201 10.81 27.82 -5.48
C ALA A 201 10.89 29.32 -5.20
N GLU A 202 9.91 30.13 -5.66
CA GLU A 202 9.82 31.58 -5.40
C GLU A 202 9.61 31.89 -3.91
N ASN A 203 9.04 30.94 -3.13
CA ASN A 203 8.94 31.04 -1.69
C ASN A 203 10.24 30.66 -0.94
N GLY A 204 11.34 30.43 -1.65
CA GLY A 204 12.63 30.07 -1.05
C GLY A 204 12.67 28.67 -0.46
N ILE A 205 11.77 27.77 -0.92
CA ILE A 205 11.73 26.39 -0.43
C ILE A 205 12.66 25.52 -1.29
N SER A 206 13.58 24.83 -0.64
CA SER A 206 14.47 23.83 -1.22
C SER A 206 14.11 22.42 -0.77
N PHE A 207 14.68 21.41 -1.43
CA PHE A 207 14.40 20.01 -1.13
C PHE A 207 15.68 19.23 -0.91
N ARG A 208 15.69 18.45 0.17
CA ARG A 208 16.76 17.50 0.49
C ARG A 208 16.22 16.07 0.47
N ARG A 209 16.91 15.19 -0.24
CA ARG A 209 16.63 13.75 -0.25
C ARG A 209 17.51 13.06 0.76
N VAL A 210 16.91 12.25 1.64
CA VAL A 210 17.62 11.46 2.66
C VAL A 210 17.27 10.01 2.43
N ARG A 211 18.26 9.17 2.22
CA ARG A 211 18.09 7.71 2.13
C ARG A 211 18.22 7.08 3.52
N GLY A 212 17.74 5.84 3.66
CA GLY A 212 17.71 5.16 4.94
C GLY A 212 19.07 5.07 5.66
N SER A 213 20.17 4.89 4.90
CA SER A 213 21.53 4.88 5.44
C SER A 213 21.98 6.22 6.04
N ASP A 214 21.37 7.34 5.61
CA ASP A 214 21.73 8.69 6.01
C ASP A 214 20.82 9.26 7.11
N PHE A 215 19.84 8.48 7.55
CA PHE A 215 18.97 8.85 8.66
C PHE A 215 19.68 8.66 9.99
N ASP A 216 19.80 9.74 10.74
CA ASP A 216 20.11 9.71 12.18
C ASP A 216 18.82 9.84 13.02
N GLY A 217 18.97 9.72 14.35
CA GLY A 217 17.85 9.81 15.28
C GLY A 217 17.14 11.17 15.25
N ASP A 218 17.88 12.25 15.04
CA ASP A 218 17.34 13.61 14.98
C ASP A 218 16.51 13.81 13.71
N THR A 219 17.00 13.31 12.57
CA THR A 219 16.27 13.34 11.29
C THR A 219 14.95 12.53 11.39
N TRP A 220 14.99 11.33 11.98
CA TRP A 220 13.78 10.53 12.19
C TRP A 220 12.79 11.22 13.12
N SER A 221 13.27 11.78 14.23
CA SER A 221 12.41 12.51 15.20
C SER A 221 11.71 13.69 14.53
N MET A 222 12.43 14.46 13.73
CA MET A 222 11.89 15.60 12.98
C MET A 222 10.87 15.15 11.93
N VAL A 223 11.19 14.16 11.09
CA VAL A 223 10.28 13.63 10.07
C VAL A 223 9.01 13.07 10.71
N TYR A 224 9.16 12.28 11.78
CA TYR A 224 8.02 11.72 12.51
C TYR A 224 7.14 12.81 13.14
N ALA A 225 7.73 13.86 13.71
CA ALA A 225 6.96 14.97 14.30
C ALA A 225 6.09 15.68 13.25
N LEU A 226 6.61 15.91 12.03
CA LEU A 226 5.84 16.49 10.93
C LEU A 226 4.69 15.57 10.50
N ILE A 227 4.94 14.26 10.35
CA ILE A 227 3.91 13.26 10.01
C ILE A 227 2.82 13.23 11.10
N ALA A 228 3.23 13.09 12.37
CA ALA A 228 2.31 12.98 13.49
C ALA A 228 1.40 14.21 13.60
N ARG A 229 1.94 15.40 13.36
CA ARG A 229 1.16 16.63 13.32
C ARG A 229 0.03 16.57 12.28
N THR A 230 0.32 16.07 11.08
CA THR A 230 -0.69 15.93 10.02
C THR A 230 -1.81 14.97 10.41
N PHE A 231 -1.46 13.85 11.07
CA PHE A 231 -2.46 12.90 11.58
C PHE A 231 -3.31 13.53 12.69
N MET A 232 -2.68 14.19 13.66
CA MET A 232 -3.37 14.87 14.77
C MET A 232 -4.33 15.97 14.28
N MET A 233 -3.95 16.74 13.26
CA MET A 233 -4.83 17.74 12.64
C MET A 233 -6.09 17.12 12.01
N ARG A 234 -6.04 15.83 11.66
CA ARG A 234 -7.19 15.05 11.14
C ARG A 234 -7.92 14.26 12.23
N GLY A 235 -7.56 14.45 13.51
CA GLY A 235 -8.17 13.75 14.63
C GLY A 235 -7.77 12.29 14.78
N SER A 236 -6.60 11.88 14.24
CA SER A 236 -6.08 10.52 14.31
C SER A 236 -4.63 10.50 14.79
N LEU A 237 -4.13 9.30 15.08
CA LEU A 237 -2.71 9.05 15.36
C LEU A 237 -2.04 8.38 14.16
N PRO A 238 -0.72 8.54 13.97
CA PRO A 238 0.03 7.77 12.97
C PRO A 238 -0.19 6.27 13.17
N TYR A 239 -0.30 5.54 12.07
CA TYR A 239 -0.46 4.09 12.10
C TYR A 239 0.75 3.38 12.70
N PHE A 240 1.95 3.83 12.34
CA PHE A 240 3.20 3.36 12.90
C PHE A 240 3.77 4.41 13.85
N ASN A 241 4.39 3.94 14.94
CA ASN A 241 5.04 4.82 15.92
C ASN A 241 6.48 5.19 15.49
N GLN A 242 7.12 6.09 16.24
CA GLN A 242 8.46 6.58 15.92
C GLN A 242 9.50 5.45 15.92
N ALA A 243 9.41 4.49 16.85
CA ALA A 243 10.34 3.36 16.95
C ALA A 243 10.34 2.49 15.69
N PHE A 244 9.19 2.34 15.04
CA PHE A 244 9.07 1.65 13.76
C PHE A 244 9.91 2.37 12.67
N PHE A 245 9.77 3.69 12.54
CA PHE A 245 10.51 4.46 11.54
C PHE A 245 12.02 4.45 11.79
N GLU A 246 12.45 4.58 13.05
CA GLU A 246 13.85 4.45 13.43
C GLU A 246 14.42 3.05 13.12
N GLY A 247 13.60 2.02 13.33
CA GLY A 247 13.92 0.65 12.97
C GLY A 247 14.11 0.46 11.47
N LEU A 248 13.26 1.08 10.64
CA LEU A 248 13.35 0.99 9.19
C LEU A 248 14.69 1.48 8.64
N GLY A 249 15.22 2.59 9.16
CA GLY A 249 16.51 3.13 8.74
C GLY A 249 17.68 2.15 8.99
N ARG A 250 17.55 1.28 10.00
CA ARG A 250 18.57 0.25 10.31
C ARG A 250 18.36 -1.04 9.54
N GLU A 251 17.11 -1.51 9.45
CA GLU A 251 16.80 -2.86 8.94
C GLU A 251 16.54 -2.89 7.43
N LEU A 252 16.08 -1.76 6.85
CA LEU A 252 15.72 -1.62 5.44
C LEU A 252 16.27 -0.31 4.85
N PRO A 253 17.57 0.01 5.03
CA PRO A 253 18.15 1.30 4.63
C PRO A 253 18.04 1.58 3.13
N ASP A 254 18.08 0.54 2.30
CA ASP A 254 18.00 0.67 0.85
C ASP A 254 16.56 0.83 0.32
N ASN A 255 15.56 0.63 1.20
CA ASN A 255 14.16 0.65 0.81
C ASN A 255 13.40 1.88 1.30
N ILE A 256 14.07 2.87 1.93
CA ILE A 256 13.40 4.04 2.46
C ILE A 256 14.05 5.35 1.99
N LEU A 257 13.21 6.28 1.60
CA LEU A 257 13.57 7.63 1.14
C LEU A 257 12.67 8.65 1.83
N ALA A 258 13.24 9.72 2.37
CA ALA A 258 12.48 10.93 2.69
C ALA A 258 12.86 12.09 1.77
N ILE A 259 11.86 12.88 1.38
CA ILE A 259 12.03 14.16 0.72
C ILE A 259 11.61 15.22 1.72
N ILE A 260 12.57 16.01 2.18
CA ILE A 260 12.40 17.05 3.20
C ILE A 260 12.41 18.40 2.50
N ALA A 261 11.34 19.17 2.70
CA ALA A 261 11.25 20.55 2.25
C ALA A 261 11.79 21.48 3.33
N GLU A 262 12.67 22.40 2.97
CA GLU A 262 13.34 23.32 3.86
C GLU A 262 13.13 24.76 3.40
N GLN A 263 12.87 25.66 4.34
CA GLN A 263 12.79 27.10 4.14
C GLN A 263 13.65 27.78 5.20
N ASP A 264 14.56 28.69 4.79
CA ASP A 264 15.52 29.33 5.67
C ASP A 264 16.32 28.32 6.53
N ASP A 265 16.78 27.23 5.90
CA ASP A 265 17.47 26.10 6.53
C ASP A 265 16.67 25.38 7.64
N GLN A 266 15.36 25.59 7.69
CA GLN A 266 14.48 24.88 8.63
C GLN A 266 13.58 23.89 7.90
N PRO A 267 13.44 22.64 8.38
CA PRO A 267 12.52 21.68 7.81
C PRO A 267 11.07 22.06 8.09
N ILE A 268 10.29 22.28 7.05
CA ILE A 268 8.89 22.69 7.11
C ILE A 268 7.92 21.58 6.71
N ALA A 269 8.40 20.60 5.94
CA ALA A 269 7.57 19.46 5.53
C ALA A 269 8.44 18.25 5.16
N ALA A 270 7.86 17.07 5.23
CA ALA A 270 8.50 15.84 4.79
C ALA A 270 7.50 14.87 4.14
N ALA A 271 7.95 14.17 3.10
CA ALA A 271 7.28 13.00 2.55
C ALA A 271 8.18 11.79 2.70
N VAL A 272 7.61 10.66 3.15
CA VAL A 272 8.31 9.38 3.28
C VAL A 272 7.81 8.42 2.21
N PHE A 273 8.77 7.85 1.52
CA PHE A 273 8.58 6.88 0.47
C PHE A 273 9.27 5.59 0.83
N PHE A 274 8.71 4.49 0.33
CA PHE A 274 9.42 3.22 0.23
C PHE A 274 9.80 2.98 -1.22
N GLU A 275 10.84 2.19 -1.44
CA GLU A 275 11.30 1.91 -2.79
C GLU A 275 11.79 0.47 -2.97
N SER A 276 11.60 -0.05 -4.18
CA SER A 276 12.29 -1.22 -4.72
C SER A 276 13.17 -0.80 -5.90
N ASP A 277 13.78 -1.75 -6.58
CA ASP A 277 14.54 -1.45 -7.80
C ASP A 277 13.66 -0.83 -8.89
N THR A 278 12.39 -1.25 -8.99
CA THR A 278 11.48 -0.88 -10.07
C THR A 278 10.41 0.13 -9.66
N ALA A 279 10.10 0.29 -8.37
CA ALA A 279 8.96 1.09 -7.93
C ALA A 279 9.28 2.04 -6.77
N LEU A 280 8.54 3.16 -6.72
CA LEU A 280 8.49 4.10 -5.61
C LEU A 280 7.07 4.10 -5.01
N TYR A 281 6.98 4.09 -3.68
CA TYR A 281 5.71 4.05 -2.95
C TYR A 281 5.63 5.23 -1.97
N GLY A 282 4.80 6.23 -2.27
CA GLY A 282 4.53 7.36 -1.36
C GLY A 282 3.60 6.93 -0.23
N ARG A 283 4.00 7.15 1.02
CA ARG A 283 3.23 6.64 2.17
C ARG A 283 2.86 7.70 3.18
N TYR A 284 3.78 8.54 3.56
CA TYR A 284 3.54 9.51 4.63
C TYR A 284 3.88 10.92 4.17
N TRP A 285 3.11 11.87 4.68
CA TRP A 285 3.30 13.28 4.46
C TRP A 285 3.04 14.03 5.76
N GLY A 286 3.89 15.00 6.06
CA GLY A 286 3.69 15.91 7.15
C GLY A 286 4.21 17.30 6.85
N SER A 287 3.58 18.31 7.45
CA SER A 287 3.97 19.71 7.32
C SER A 287 3.68 20.46 8.63
N ASP A 288 4.50 21.46 8.94
CA ASP A 288 4.32 22.32 10.11
C ASP A 288 3.28 23.41 9.88
N GLY A 289 2.90 23.67 8.62
CA GLY A 289 1.95 24.69 8.22
C GLY A 289 1.28 24.41 6.88
N HIS A 290 0.56 25.44 6.40
CA HIS A 290 -0.04 25.43 5.07
C HIS A 290 0.81 26.25 4.11
N TYR A 291 1.34 25.59 3.07
CA TYR A 291 2.13 26.18 2.01
C TYR A 291 1.50 25.86 0.65
N ASP A 292 1.32 26.90 -0.18
CA ASP A 292 0.67 26.72 -1.49
C ASP A 292 1.50 25.79 -2.39
N ALA A 293 0.86 24.75 -2.92
CA ALA A 293 1.43 23.73 -3.79
C ALA A 293 2.53 22.83 -3.18
N LEU A 294 2.97 23.04 -1.94
CA LEU A 294 4.07 22.28 -1.34
C LEU A 294 3.79 20.78 -1.25
N HIS A 295 2.59 20.39 -0.85
CA HIS A 295 2.19 18.97 -0.84
C HIS A 295 2.37 18.32 -2.22
N PHE A 296 1.98 19.00 -3.29
CA PHE A 296 2.10 18.47 -4.64
C PHE A 296 3.55 18.39 -5.11
N GLU A 297 4.34 19.40 -4.77
CA GLU A 297 5.77 19.39 -5.09
C GLU A 297 6.46 18.23 -4.37
N THR A 298 6.32 18.15 -3.06
CA THR A 298 7.04 17.17 -2.24
C THR A 298 6.59 15.74 -2.49
N CYS A 299 5.26 15.51 -2.52
CA CYS A 299 4.71 14.14 -2.62
C CYS A 299 4.63 13.61 -4.06
N TYR A 300 4.55 14.49 -5.08
CA TYR A 300 4.36 14.00 -6.45
C TYR A 300 5.48 14.42 -7.38
N TYR A 301 5.74 15.73 -7.55
CA TYR A 301 6.72 16.16 -8.54
C TYR A 301 8.15 15.73 -8.19
N GLN A 302 8.54 15.83 -6.93
CA GLN A 302 9.83 15.33 -6.47
C GLN A 302 9.95 13.80 -6.57
N GLY A 303 8.85 13.07 -6.31
CA GLY A 303 8.79 11.62 -6.48
C GLY A 303 8.93 11.19 -7.95
N ILE A 304 8.22 11.86 -8.87
CA ILE A 304 8.35 11.62 -10.32
C ILE A 304 9.78 11.95 -10.80
N ASP A 305 10.32 13.09 -10.37
CA ASP A 305 11.69 13.50 -10.70
C ASP A 305 12.71 12.44 -10.26
N TYR A 306 12.54 11.95 -9.02
CA TYR A 306 13.36 10.87 -8.48
C TYR A 306 13.22 9.57 -9.28
N CYS A 307 12.01 9.18 -9.68
CA CYS A 307 11.81 7.99 -10.52
C CYS A 307 12.48 8.11 -11.88
N ILE A 308 12.41 9.28 -12.50
CA ILE A 308 13.08 9.54 -13.78
C ILE A 308 14.60 9.43 -13.62
N GLU A 309 15.17 10.12 -12.63
CA GLU A 309 16.61 10.12 -12.36
C GLU A 309 17.18 8.72 -12.04
N THR A 310 16.39 7.90 -11.34
CA THR A 310 16.84 6.57 -10.88
C THR A 310 16.37 5.42 -11.78
N GLY A 311 15.60 5.73 -12.84
CA GLY A 311 15.09 4.73 -13.78
C GLY A 311 13.97 3.85 -13.25
N LYS A 312 13.32 4.23 -12.12
CA LYS A 312 12.17 3.49 -11.59
C LYS A 312 11.00 3.54 -12.57
N GLN A 313 10.33 2.41 -12.73
CA GLN A 313 9.28 2.22 -13.74
C GLN A 313 7.91 2.67 -13.27
N ARG A 314 7.63 2.56 -11.96
CA ARG A 314 6.32 2.83 -11.37
C ARG A 314 6.43 3.70 -10.11
N PHE A 315 5.44 4.59 -9.95
CA PHE A 315 5.25 5.34 -8.72
C PHE A 315 3.79 5.23 -8.25
N GLU A 316 3.61 4.70 -7.05
CA GLU A 316 2.34 4.57 -6.34
C GLU A 316 2.28 5.61 -5.20
N PRO A 317 1.57 6.72 -5.37
CA PRO A 317 1.60 7.84 -4.40
C PRO A 317 0.60 7.69 -3.24
N GLY A 318 0.04 6.50 -3.02
CA GLY A 318 -1.02 6.21 -2.05
C GLY A 318 -2.42 6.17 -2.67
N THR A 319 -3.45 5.81 -1.86
CA THR A 319 -4.76 5.40 -2.36
C THR A 319 -5.62 6.52 -2.94
N GLN A 320 -5.72 7.68 -2.31
CA GLN A 320 -6.77 8.66 -2.62
C GLN A 320 -6.29 9.85 -3.45
N GLY A 321 -7.22 10.45 -4.20
CA GLY A 321 -7.14 11.80 -4.73
C GLY A 321 -7.03 11.92 -6.25
N GLU A 322 -8.15 12.27 -6.88
CA GLU A 322 -8.24 12.61 -8.32
C GLU A 322 -7.29 13.74 -8.75
N HIS A 323 -6.85 14.58 -7.78
CA HIS A 323 -5.87 15.63 -8.06
C HIS A 323 -4.54 15.08 -8.59
N LYS A 324 -4.26 13.78 -8.43
CA LYS A 324 -3.11 13.06 -8.98
C LYS A 324 -3.17 12.99 -10.51
N VAL A 325 -4.39 12.81 -11.07
CA VAL A 325 -4.62 12.73 -12.51
C VAL A 325 -4.04 13.95 -13.24
N ALA A 326 -4.32 15.15 -12.73
CA ALA A 326 -3.78 16.39 -13.32
C ALA A 326 -2.24 16.48 -13.28
N ARG A 327 -1.55 15.54 -12.62
CA ARG A 327 -0.09 15.44 -12.46
C ARG A 327 0.53 14.26 -13.18
N GLY A 328 -0.28 13.55 -14.00
CA GLY A 328 0.19 12.46 -14.84
C GLY A 328 0.08 11.07 -14.24
N PHE A 329 -0.61 10.92 -13.11
CA PHE A 329 -1.00 9.61 -12.63
C PHE A 329 -2.25 9.13 -13.37
N VAL A 330 -2.29 7.88 -13.73
CA VAL A 330 -3.40 7.25 -14.45
C VAL A 330 -4.15 6.27 -13.56
N PRO A 331 -5.45 6.01 -13.82
CA PRO A 331 -6.20 5.01 -13.09
C PRO A 331 -5.53 3.64 -13.16
N ALA A 332 -5.48 2.94 -12.04
CA ALA A 332 -4.97 1.58 -11.92
C ALA A 332 -5.95 0.74 -11.11
N THR A 333 -6.36 -0.39 -11.66
CA THR A 333 -7.24 -1.33 -10.96
C THR A 333 -6.52 -1.93 -9.78
N THR A 334 -7.19 -2.00 -8.63
CA THR A 334 -6.77 -2.79 -7.48
C THR A 334 -7.87 -3.76 -7.08
N TRP A 335 -7.47 -4.84 -6.45
CA TRP A 335 -8.37 -5.92 -6.10
C TRP A 335 -8.36 -6.20 -4.60
N SER A 336 -9.45 -6.75 -4.12
CA SER A 336 -9.53 -7.53 -2.90
C SER A 336 -10.41 -8.75 -3.13
N ALA A 337 -10.18 -9.82 -2.37
CA ALA A 337 -10.94 -11.05 -2.48
C ALA A 337 -11.51 -11.42 -1.10
N HIS A 338 -12.73 -11.92 -1.06
CA HIS A 338 -13.51 -12.06 0.16
C HIS A 338 -14.22 -13.40 0.22
N TRP A 339 -14.04 -14.12 1.32
CA TRP A 339 -14.87 -15.25 1.71
C TRP A 339 -15.68 -14.87 2.96
N LEU A 340 -16.95 -15.22 2.99
CA LEU A 340 -17.85 -14.95 4.11
C LEU A 340 -18.46 -16.26 4.62
N ALA A 341 -18.44 -16.44 5.95
CA ALA A 341 -18.94 -17.64 6.59
C ALA A 341 -20.46 -17.82 6.44
N HIS A 342 -21.21 -16.70 6.34
CA HIS A 342 -22.67 -16.72 6.26
C HIS A 342 -23.12 -16.63 4.79
N PRO A 343 -23.75 -17.69 4.21
CA PRO A 343 -24.05 -17.75 2.77
C PRO A 343 -25.00 -16.64 2.28
N GLU A 344 -25.96 -16.22 3.10
CA GLU A 344 -26.92 -15.15 2.71
C GLU A 344 -26.22 -13.80 2.58
N PHE A 345 -25.25 -13.50 3.47
CA PHE A 345 -24.41 -12.31 3.34
C PHE A 345 -23.48 -12.41 2.15
N ALA A 346 -22.85 -13.58 1.91
CA ALA A 346 -22.00 -13.80 0.74
C ALA A 346 -22.77 -13.47 -0.55
N ASN A 347 -23.95 -14.07 -0.74
CA ASN A 347 -24.81 -13.82 -1.92
C ASN A 347 -25.25 -12.35 -2.05
N ALA A 348 -25.51 -11.66 -0.93
CA ALA A 348 -25.93 -10.26 -0.97
C ALA A 348 -24.75 -9.34 -1.34
N ILE A 349 -23.59 -9.61 -0.77
CA ILE A 349 -22.35 -8.87 -1.04
C ILE A 349 -21.88 -9.09 -2.47
N GLU A 350 -21.90 -10.31 -2.98
CA GLU A 350 -21.56 -10.61 -4.38
C GLU A 350 -22.37 -9.77 -5.36
N ARG A 351 -23.70 -9.73 -5.21
CA ARG A 351 -24.56 -8.86 -6.05
C ARG A 351 -24.24 -7.38 -5.93
N TYR A 352 -23.93 -6.93 -4.71
CA TYR A 352 -23.52 -5.54 -4.48
C TYR A 352 -22.20 -5.23 -5.19
N LEU A 353 -21.23 -6.13 -5.11
CA LEU A 353 -19.90 -5.96 -5.73
C LEU A 353 -19.95 -5.99 -7.25
N ASP A 354 -20.87 -6.74 -7.85
CA ASP A 354 -21.12 -6.70 -9.29
C ASP A 354 -21.61 -5.31 -9.76
N GLU A 355 -22.43 -4.64 -8.96
CA GLU A 355 -22.88 -3.28 -9.27
C GLU A 355 -21.78 -2.25 -9.00
N GLU A 356 -21.06 -2.38 -7.88
CA GLU A 356 -19.93 -1.53 -7.52
C GLU A 356 -18.85 -1.60 -8.59
N GLY A 357 -18.47 -2.80 -9.06
CA GLY A 357 -17.46 -2.99 -10.10
C GLY A 357 -17.77 -2.25 -11.39
N ARG A 358 -19.06 -2.31 -11.85
CA ARG A 358 -19.50 -1.53 -13.02
C ARG A 358 -19.46 0.00 -12.81
N HIS A 359 -19.59 0.47 -11.56
CA HIS A 359 -19.42 1.88 -11.24
C HIS A 359 -17.95 2.28 -11.27
N ILE A 360 -17.07 1.43 -10.74
CA ILE A 360 -15.62 1.65 -10.77
C ILE A 360 -15.10 1.70 -12.20
N ASP A 361 -15.52 0.78 -13.08
CA ASP A 361 -15.13 0.83 -14.50
C ASP A 361 -15.50 2.16 -15.17
N ARG A 362 -16.75 2.59 -15.01
CA ARG A 362 -17.20 3.89 -15.56
C ARG A 362 -16.47 5.08 -14.96
N TYR A 363 -16.14 5.00 -13.67
CA TYR A 363 -15.36 6.02 -12.99
C TYR A 363 -13.93 6.09 -13.57
N MET A 364 -13.28 4.94 -13.75
CA MET A 364 -11.93 4.86 -14.32
C MET A 364 -11.90 5.43 -15.74
N ASP A 365 -12.85 5.06 -16.60
CA ASP A 365 -12.99 5.60 -17.96
C ASP A 365 -13.18 7.13 -17.95
N ALA A 366 -14.05 7.63 -17.06
CA ALA A 366 -14.29 9.06 -16.95
C ALA A 366 -13.07 9.85 -16.48
N VAL A 367 -12.31 9.29 -15.55
CA VAL A 367 -11.10 9.92 -15.00
C VAL A 367 -9.96 9.85 -16.01
N ASP A 368 -9.81 8.74 -16.73
CA ASP A 368 -8.79 8.56 -17.76
C ASP A 368 -8.95 9.59 -18.90
N ALA A 369 -10.17 9.88 -19.29
CA ALA A 369 -10.48 10.93 -20.25
C ALA A 369 -10.03 12.36 -19.81
N HIS A 370 -9.68 12.55 -18.53
CA HIS A 370 -9.21 13.82 -17.95
C HIS A 370 -7.72 13.85 -17.66
N THR A 371 -6.96 12.83 -18.08
CA THR A 371 -5.50 12.79 -17.97
C THR A 371 -4.86 14.01 -18.64
N PRO A 372 -3.67 14.44 -18.21
CA PRO A 372 -3.06 15.65 -18.75
C PRO A 372 -2.41 15.45 -20.11
N TYR A 373 -2.28 14.21 -20.57
CA TYR A 373 -1.53 13.83 -21.76
C TYR A 373 -2.18 14.35 -23.05
N LYS A 374 -1.41 14.49 -24.10
CA LYS A 374 -1.90 14.77 -25.44
C LYS A 374 -2.50 13.51 -26.04
N ALA A 375 -3.51 13.67 -26.88
CA ALA A 375 -4.10 12.54 -27.60
C ALA A 375 -3.03 11.75 -28.39
N GLY A 376 -3.01 10.43 -28.25
CA GLY A 376 -2.06 9.54 -28.89
C GLY A 376 -0.73 9.31 -28.14
N GLU A 377 -0.54 9.91 -26.96
CA GLU A 377 0.61 9.64 -26.09
C GLU A 377 0.23 8.73 -24.89
N ASP A 378 -1.04 8.34 -24.78
CA ASP A 378 -1.55 7.45 -23.73
C ASP A 378 -1.41 5.95 -24.06
N GLU A 379 -1.18 5.59 -25.33
CA GLU A 379 -1.26 4.21 -25.84
C GLU A 379 0.10 3.51 -26.06
N THR A 380 1.21 4.06 -25.58
CA THR A 380 2.53 3.41 -25.76
C THR A 380 3.24 3.11 -24.46
#